data_67d99b18f1e4501ff9ff1db79d5e1117
#
_entry.id   67d99b18f1e4501ff9ff1db79d5e1117
#
_cell.length_a   1.000
_cell.length_b   1.000
_cell.length_c   1.000
_cell.angle_alpha   90.00
_cell.angle_beta   90.00
_cell.angle_gamma   90.00
#
_symmetry.space_group_name_H-M   'P 1'
#
loop_
_entity.id
_entity.type
_entity.pdbx_description
1 polymer ?
#
loop_
_entity_poly.entity_id
_entity_poly.type
_entity_poly.pdbx_seq_one_letter_code
_entity_poly.pdbx_strand_id
1 'polypeptide(L)'
;GNSIHKKAGRIFYYAMLISALTAFVISVMPGHESSFLFSIGMFSTYFLLGGYRSLKFKNKTHNIFLDKLIAIIMVITGLVMIIYPIIFDKNIDIVLLVFGLVGISFGIRDIRLFQNKKLLREKWLKLHIGKMTGGYIASITAFFVVNQFLPYLFNWLLPGVIGSIYITYWIKKLNRKKSVANTLYN
;
A
#
# COMPACT_ATOMS: atom_id res chain seq x y z
N GLY A 1 -3.07 14.57 13.49
CA GLY A 1 -2.00 15.40 12.91
C GLY A 1 -2.36 16.88 12.99
N ASN A 2 -1.35 17.72 13.10
CA ASN A 2 -1.50 19.17 13.08
C ASN A 2 -1.86 19.69 11.67
N SER A 3 -2.03 21.01 11.49
CA SER A 3 -2.39 21.61 10.20
C SER A 3 -1.35 21.34 9.11
N ILE A 4 -0.07 21.37 9.46
CA ILE A 4 1.06 21.10 8.54
C ILE A 4 0.99 19.65 8.03
N HIS A 5 0.80 18.68 8.92
CA HIS A 5 0.64 17.27 8.55
C HIS A 5 -0.54 17.06 7.57
N LYS A 6 -1.67 17.74 7.82
CA LYS A 6 -2.84 17.63 6.95
C LYS A 6 -2.60 18.22 5.55
N LYS A 7 -1.92 19.39 5.48
CA LYS A 7 -1.58 20.04 4.21
C LYS A 7 -0.57 19.20 3.42
N ALA A 8 0.55 18.83 4.05
CA ALA A 8 1.58 18.01 3.43
C ALA A 8 1.05 16.64 2.99
N GLY A 9 0.21 16.01 3.83
CA GLY A 9 -0.42 14.73 3.50
C GLY A 9 -1.36 14.80 2.30
N ARG A 10 -2.08 15.92 2.08
CA ARG A 10 -2.91 16.11 0.89
C ARG A 10 -2.06 16.30 -0.35
N ILE A 11 -1.02 17.13 -0.27
CA ILE A 11 -0.08 17.35 -1.40
C ILE A 11 0.53 16.02 -1.80
N PHE A 12 1.06 15.25 -0.84
CA PHE A 12 1.61 13.92 -1.07
C PHE A 12 0.60 12.99 -1.72
N TYR A 13 -0.63 12.93 -1.20
CA TYR A 13 -1.69 12.07 -1.72
C TYR A 13 -1.99 12.35 -3.20
N TYR A 14 -2.23 13.61 -3.56
CA TYR A 14 -2.57 13.98 -4.93
C TYR A 14 -1.38 13.84 -5.88
N ALA A 15 -0.18 14.26 -5.49
CA ALA A 15 1.01 14.10 -6.29
C ALA A 15 1.29 12.63 -6.61
N MET A 16 1.23 11.76 -5.60
CA MET A 16 1.43 10.33 -5.77
C MET A 16 0.30 9.67 -6.57
N LEU A 17 -0.95 10.13 -6.42
CA LEU A 17 -2.06 9.59 -7.20
C LEU A 17 -1.90 9.94 -8.68
N ILE A 18 -1.52 11.17 -9.01
CA ILE A 18 -1.20 11.58 -10.38
C ILE A 18 -0.06 10.73 -10.93
N SER A 19 1.02 10.55 -10.16
CA SER A 19 2.15 9.71 -10.55
C SER A 19 1.74 8.26 -10.82
N ALA A 20 0.88 7.67 -9.97
CA ALA A 20 0.38 6.31 -10.17
C ALA A 20 -0.49 6.19 -11.43
N LEU A 21 -1.35 7.18 -11.70
CA LEU A 21 -2.17 7.22 -12.93
C LEU A 21 -1.30 7.39 -14.17
N THR A 22 -0.26 8.23 -14.12
CA THR A 22 0.71 8.37 -15.21
C THR A 22 1.46 7.05 -15.44
N ALA A 23 1.82 6.32 -14.39
CA ALA A 23 2.44 5.00 -14.51
C ALA A 23 1.54 4.01 -15.27
N PHE A 24 0.22 4.01 -15.02
CA PHE A 24 -0.72 3.18 -15.80
C PHE A 24 -0.71 3.54 -17.28
N VAL A 25 -0.77 4.84 -17.62
CA VAL A 25 -0.77 5.28 -19.01
C VAL A 25 0.51 4.84 -19.70
N ILE A 26 1.67 5.11 -19.10
CA ILE A 26 2.98 4.76 -19.67
C ILE A 26 3.11 3.24 -19.82
N SER A 27 2.64 2.45 -18.84
CA SER A 27 2.80 1.00 -18.85
C SER A 27 2.07 0.27 -19.99
N VAL A 28 1.13 0.93 -20.64
CA VAL A 28 0.37 0.39 -21.80
C VAL A 28 0.66 1.11 -23.11
N MET A 29 1.57 2.10 -23.12
CA MET A 29 1.96 2.81 -24.34
C MET A 29 2.84 1.91 -25.21
N PRO A 30 2.63 1.91 -26.55
CA PRO A 30 3.47 1.16 -27.47
C PRO A 30 4.97 1.48 -27.30
N GLY A 31 5.79 0.44 -27.15
CA GLY A 31 7.23 0.57 -26.94
C GLY A 31 7.65 0.92 -25.50
N HIS A 32 6.69 1.06 -24.58
CA HIS A 32 6.94 1.30 -23.15
C HIS A 32 6.14 0.33 -22.26
N GLU A 33 5.66 -0.77 -22.85
CA GLU A 33 4.88 -1.78 -22.13
C GLU A 33 5.70 -2.34 -20.96
N SER A 34 5.10 -2.26 -19.77
CA SER A 34 5.75 -2.70 -18.55
C SER A 34 4.73 -3.24 -17.56
N SER A 35 4.63 -4.55 -17.47
CA SER A 35 3.81 -5.24 -16.45
C SER A 35 4.21 -4.81 -15.04
N PHE A 36 5.49 -4.52 -14.87
CA PHE A 36 6.01 -4.05 -13.61
C PHE A 36 5.56 -2.61 -13.26
N LEU A 37 5.67 -1.68 -14.21
CA LEU A 37 5.22 -0.29 -14.02
C LEU A 37 3.71 -0.24 -13.75
N PHE A 38 2.93 -1.08 -14.44
CA PHE A 38 1.52 -1.27 -14.16
C PHE A 38 1.28 -1.73 -12.72
N SER A 39 2.03 -2.73 -12.28
CA SER A 39 1.93 -3.30 -10.94
C SER A 39 2.25 -2.30 -9.83
N ILE A 40 3.30 -1.50 -9.99
CA ILE A 40 3.66 -0.44 -9.03
C ILE A 40 2.58 0.64 -8.97
N GLY A 41 1.97 0.99 -10.10
CA GLY A 41 0.81 1.89 -10.16
C GLY A 41 -0.37 1.35 -9.34
N MET A 42 -0.67 0.05 -9.47
CA MET A 42 -1.72 -0.63 -8.70
C MET A 42 -1.43 -0.62 -7.19
N PHE A 43 -0.20 -0.98 -6.78
CA PHE A 43 0.19 -0.92 -5.38
C PHE A 43 0.10 0.48 -4.79
N SER A 44 0.63 1.48 -5.50
CA SER A 44 0.57 2.88 -5.07
C SER A 44 -0.86 3.35 -4.90
N THR A 45 -1.72 3.08 -5.89
CA THR A 45 -3.15 3.43 -5.84
C THR A 45 -3.86 2.74 -4.68
N TYR A 46 -3.63 1.44 -4.47
CA TYR A 46 -4.18 0.70 -3.34
C TYR A 46 -3.79 1.31 -1.99
N PHE A 47 -2.51 1.64 -1.80
CA PHE A 47 -2.04 2.23 -0.55
C PHE A 47 -2.58 3.64 -0.34
N LEU A 48 -2.57 4.49 -1.35
CA LEU A 48 -3.03 5.88 -1.27
C LEU A 48 -4.53 5.94 -1.00
N LEU A 49 -5.33 5.27 -1.82
CA LEU A 49 -6.79 5.26 -1.65
C LEU A 49 -7.17 4.63 -0.30
N GLY A 50 -6.63 3.47 0.02
CA GLY A 50 -6.92 2.79 1.29
C GLY A 50 -6.44 3.59 2.51
N GLY A 51 -5.28 4.25 2.42
CA GLY A 51 -4.73 5.10 3.47
C GLY A 51 -5.55 6.35 3.71
N TYR A 52 -5.99 7.03 2.65
CA TYR A 52 -6.85 8.22 2.76
C TYR A 52 -8.25 7.86 3.27
N ARG A 53 -8.86 6.81 2.72
CA ARG A 53 -10.21 6.36 3.09
C ARG A 53 -10.28 5.80 4.51
N SER A 54 -9.19 5.26 5.04
CA SER A 54 -9.14 4.75 6.42
C SER A 54 -9.45 5.81 7.47
N LEU A 55 -9.24 7.10 7.18
CA LEU A 55 -9.65 8.21 8.03
C LEU A 55 -11.18 8.28 8.25
N LYS A 56 -11.97 7.74 7.32
CA LYS A 56 -13.43 7.70 7.39
C LYS A 56 -13.95 6.53 8.23
N PHE A 57 -13.12 5.51 8.50
CA PHE A 57 -13.53 4.30 9.24
C PHE A 57 -13.94 4.56 10.69
N LYS A 58 -13.55 5.69 11.27
CA LYS A 58 -14.05 6.14 12.57
C LYS A 58 -15.55 6.44 12.57
N ASN A 59 -16.15 6.75 11.42
CA ASN A 59 -17.55 7.10 11.29
C ASN A 59 -18.40 5.82 11.13
N LYS A 60 -19.49 5.73 11.91
CA LYS A 60 -20.39 4.55 11.89
C LYS A 60 -21.12 4.38 10.55
N THR A 61 -21.41 5.48 9.86
CA THR A 61 -22.20 5.54 8.62
C THR A 61 -21.35 5.37 7.35
N HIS A 62 -20.03 5.17 7.49
CA HIS A 62 -19.16 5.05 6.31
C HIS A 62 -19.48 3.80 5.50
N ASN A 63 -19.74 3.98 4.20
CA ASN A 63 -19.94 2.88 3.26
C ASN A 63 -18.58 2.29 2.85
N ILE A 64 -18.38 1.02 3.17
CA ILE A 64 -17.15 0.27 2.92
C ILE A 64 -17.14 -0.47 1.58
N PHE A 65 -18.14 -0.25 0.70
CA PHE A 65 -18.22 -0.94 -0.59
C PHE A 65 -16.98 -0.70 -1.46
N LEU A 66 -16.60 0.57 -1.63
CA LEU A 66 -15.39 0.93 -2.39
C LEU A 66 -14.11 0.39 -1.73
N ASP A 67 -14.07 0.35 -0.40
CA ASP A 67 -12.89 -0.20 0.31
C ASP A 67 -12.72 -1.69 0.04
N LYS A 68 -13.84 -2.44 0.04
CA LYS A 68 -13.86 -3.86 -0.35
C LYS A 68 -13.45 -4.05 -1.81
N LEU A 69 -13.98 -3.23 -2.71
CA LEU A 69 -13.64 -3.29 -4.13
C LEU A 69 -12.14 -3.07 -4.36
N ILE A 70 -11.55 -2.05 -3.72
CA ILE A 70 -10.11 -1.78 -3.79
C ILE A 70 -9.30 -2.98 -3.27
N ALA A 71 -9.72 -3.62 -2.19
CA ALA A 71 -9.04 -4.79 -1.65
C ALA A 71 -9.16 -6.02 -2.57
N ILE A 72 -10.33 -6.25 -3.19
CA ILE A 72 -10.55 -7.33 -4.15
C ILE A 72 -9.68 -7.11 -5.40
N ILE A 73 -9.67 -5.90 -5.95
CA ILE A 73 -8.82 -5.54 -7.09
C ILE A 73 -7.36 -5.82 -6.76
N MET A 74 -6.90 -5.49 -5.54
CA MET A 74 -5.53 -5.78 -5.13
C MET A 74 -5.22 -7.27 -5.09
N VAL A 75 -6.16 -8.11 -4.62
CA VAL A 75 -5.98 -9.59 -4.65
C VAL A 75 -5.88 -10.10 -6.09
N ILE A 76 -6.78 -9.64 -6.97
CA ILE A 76 -6.76 -10.02 -8.40
C ILE A 76 -5.44 -9.59 -9.05
N THR A 77 -5.02 -8.34 -8.82
CA THR A 77 -3.74 -7.83 -9.34
C THR A 77 -2.57 -8.70 -8.85
N GLY A 78 -2.54 -9.05 -7.56
CA GLY A 78 -1.50 -9.92 -7.02
C GLY A 78 -1.47 -11.31 -7.66
N LEU A 79 -2.64 -11.90 -7.97
CA LEU A 79 -2.71 -13.16 -8.72
C LEU A 79 -2.19 -13.00 -10.15
N VAL A 80 -2.59 -11.93 -10.84
CA VAL A 80 -2.10 -11.63 -12.20
C VAL A 80 -0.57 -11.45 -12.20
N MET A 81 0.00 -10.74 -11.24
CA MET A 81 1.45 -10.56 -11.11
C MET A 81 2.21 -11.87 -10.99
N ILE A 82 1.64 -12.87 -10.34
CA ILE A 82 2.26 -14.21 -10.21
C ILE A 82 2.06 -15.03 -11.47
N ILE A 83 0.86 -15.02 -12.03
CA ILE A 83 0.46 -15.92 -13.10
C ILE A 83 0.96 -15.45 -14.48
N TYR A 84 0.92 -14.13 -14.72
CA TYR A 84 1.26 -13.55 -16.02
C TYR A 84 2.67 -13.92 -16.52
N PRO A 85 3.76 -13.74 -15.73
CA PRO A 85 5.10 -14.11 -16.18
C PRO A 85 5.25 -15.60 -16.45
N ILE A 86 4.57 -16.45 -15.68
CA ILE A 86 4.62 -17.91 -15.85
C ILE A 86 4.00 -18.34 -17.18
N ILE A 87 2.86 -17.74 -17.54
CA ILE A 87 2.13 -18.13 -18.76
C ILE A 87 2.76 -17.51 -20.01
N PHE A 88 3.07 -16.23 -19.98
CA PHE A 88 3.47 -15.48 -21.18
C PHE A 88 4.98 -15.44 -21.38
N ASP A 89 5.74 -15.23 -20.32
CA ASP A 89 7.20 -15.10 -20.40
C ASP A 89 7.92 -16.43 -20.15
N LYS A 90 7.18 -17.47 -19.73
CA LYS A 90 7.68 -18.81 -19.37
C LYS A 90 8.82 -18.76 -18.33
N ASN A 91 8.87 -17.72 -17.55
CA ASN A 91 9.87 -17.46 -16.52
C ASN A 91 9.19 -17.02 -15.21
N ILE A 92 9.88 -17.23 -14.09
CA ILE A 92 9.46 -16.71 -12.79
C ILE A 92 10.16 -15.38 -12.56
N ASP A 93 9.40 -14.28 -12.59
CA ASP A 93 9.90 -12.98 -12.13
C ASP A 93 9.79 -12.90 -10.61
N ILE A 94 10.95 -12.93 -9.93
CA ILE A 94 11.03 -12.93 -8.46
C ILE A 94 10.41 -11.66 -7.89
N VAL A 95 10.57 -10.51 -8.55
CA VAL A 95 10.01 -9.23 -8.07
C VAL A 95 8.49 -9.26 -8.13
N LEU A 96 7.93 -9.64 -9.28
CA LEU A 96 6.49 -9.78 -9.45
C LEU A 96 5.90 -10.84 -8.53
N LEU A 97 6.60 -11.95 -8.30
CA LEU A 97 6.18 -13.00 -7.35
C LEU A 97 6.08 -12.45 -5.93
N VAL A 98 7.13 -11.78 -5.44
CA VAL A 98 7.15 -11.21 -4.07
C VAL A 98 6.05 -10.15 -3.92
N PHE A 99 5.95 -9.22 -4.86
CA PHE A 99 4.91 -8.18 -4.84
C PHE A 99 3.51 -8.77 -4.94
N GLY A 100 3.30 -9.78 -5.79
CA GLY A 100 2.03 -10.49 -5.92
C GLY A 100 1.59 -11.13 -4.60
N LEU A 101 2.49 -11.88 -3.94
CA LEU A 101 2.22 -12.49 -2.63
C LEU A 101 1.91 -11.45 -1.55
N VAL A 102 2.67 -10.35 -1.52
CA VAL A 102 2.43 -9.24 -0.59
C VAL A 102 1.09 -8.58 -0.86
N GLY A 103 0.74 -8.32 -2.12
CA GLY A 103 -0.52 -7.74 -2.53
C GLY A 103 -1.73 -8.58 -2.13
N ILE A 104 -1.68 -9.89 -2.42
CA ILE A 104 -2.70 -10.86 -2.00
C ILE A 104 -2.85 -10.84 -0.48
N SER A 105 -1.73 -10.86 0.26
CA SER A 105 -1.75 -10.87 1.72
C SER A 105 -2.41 -9.60 2.29
N PHE A 106 -2.10 -8.43 1.74
CA PHE A 106 -2.73 -7.16 2.15
C PHE A 106 -4.21 -7.11 1.78
N GLY A 107 -4.59 -7.52 0.57
CA GLY A 107 -5.98 -7.52 0.13
C GLY A 107 -6.84 -8.46 0.97
N ILE A 108 -6.41 -9.70 1.21
CA ILE A 108 -7.13 -10.67 2.06
C ILE A 108 -7.25 -10.16 3.50
N ARG A 109 -6.19 -9.58 4.06
CA ARG A 109 -6.21 -9.01 5.40
C ARG A 109 -7.21 -7.87 5.51
N ASP A 110 -7.29 -7.01 4.51
CA ASP A 110 -8.26 -5.91 4.47
C ASP A 110 -9.69 -6.45 4.35
N ILE A 111 -9.96 -7.41 3.45
CA ILE A 111 -11.27 -8.03 3.29
C ILE A 111 -11.77 -8.64 4.61
N ARG A 112 -10.89 -9.38 5.32
CA ARG A 112 -11.22 -9.96 6.64
C ARG A 112 -11.52 -8.86 7.67
N LEU A 113 -10.75 -7.77 7.67
CA LEU A 113 -10.96 -6.65 8.59
C LEU A 113 -12.29 -5.93 8.33
N PHE A 114 -12.70 -5.80 7.07
CA PHE A 114 -13.96 -5.17 6.67
C PHE A 114 -15.21 -5.95 7.10
N GLN A 115 -15.06 -7.22 7.47
CA GLN A 115 -16.16 -8.02 8.06
C GLN A 115 -16.47 -7.59 9.50
N ASN A 116 -15.51 -7.01 10.22
CA ASN A 116 -15.69 -6.58 11.61
C ASN A 116 -15.65 -5.06 11.73
N LYS A 117 -16.86 -4.43 11.68
CA LYS A 117 -17.01 -2.98 11.75
C LYS A 117 -16.49 -2.35 13.05
N LYS A 118 -16.52 -3.07 14.19
CA LYS A 118 -15.99 -2.60 15.47
C LYS A 118 -14.47 -2.52 15.39
N LEU A 119 -13.83 -3.60 14.98
CA LEU A 119 -12.38 -3.69 14.85
C LEU A 119 -11.84 -2.69 13.81
N LEU A 120 -12.57 -2.47 12.72
CA LEU A 120 -12.24 -1.49 11.69
C LEU A 120 -12.17 -0.07 12.29
N ARG A 121 -13.18 0.30 13.09
CA ARG A 121 -13.21 1.60 13.80
C ARG A 121 -12.08 1.76 14.80
N GLU A 122 -11.69 0.70 15.49
CA GLU A 122 -10.57 0.75 16.44
C GLU A 122 -9.20 0.87 15.76
N LYS A 123 -9.07 0.30 14.56
CA LYS A 123 -7.80 0.21 13.81
C LYS A 123 -7.61 1.30 12.75
N TRP A 124 -8.55 2.23 12.56
CA TRP A 124 -8.48 3.23 11.48
C TRP A 124 -7.14 3.99 11.41
N LEU A 125 -6.59 4.39 12.57
CA LEU A 125 -5.32 5.12 12.62
C LEU A 125 -4.13 4.26 12.21
N LYS A 126 -4.11 2.99 12.63
CA LYS A 126 -3.07 2.03 12.23
C LYS A 126 -3.09 1.75 10.73
N LEU A 127 -4.31 1.63 10.17
CA LEU A 127 -4.51 1.48 8.74
C LEU A 127 -4.03 2.71 7.97
N HIS A 128 -4.39 3.91 8.44
CA HIS A 128 -3.93 5.16 7.85
C HIS A 128 -2.40 5.24 7.81
N ILE A 129 -1.75 5.05 8.96
CA ILE A 129 -0.29 5.10 9.06
C ILE A 129 0.34 4.03 8.17
N GLY A 130 -0.08 2.77 8.29
CA GLY A 130 0.51 1.67 7.54
C GLY A 130 0.39 1.85 6.03
N LYS A 131 -0.80 2.25 5.55
CA LYS A 131 -1.03 2.43 4.11
C LYS A 131 -0.38 3.69 3.56
N MET A 132 -0.45 4.84 4.25
CA MET A 132 0.23 6.06 3.79
C MET A 132 1.75 5.89 3.77
N THR A 133 2.32 5.21 4.78
CA THR A 133 3.74 4.85 4.77
C THR A 133 4.05 3.84 3.66
N GLY A 134 3.15 2.89 3.39
CA GLY A 134 3.27 1.98 2.24
C GLY A 134 3.35 2.72 0.91
N GLY A 135 2.50 3.74 0.70
CA GLY A 135 2.60 4.62 -0.46
C GLY A 135 3.93 5.39 -0.54
N TYR A 136 4.44 5.84 0.60
CA TYR A 136 5.76 6.48 0.67
C TYR A 136 6.90 5.51 0.34
N ILE A 137 6.83 4.27 0.83
CA ILE A 137 7.78 3.20 0.46
C ILE A 137 7.74 2.96 -1.05
N ALA A 138 6.55 2.90 -1.66
CA ALA A 138 6.42 2.72 -3.09
C ALA A 138 7.09 3.84 -3.90
N SER A 139 7.00 5.10 -3.45
CA SER A 139 7.67 6.23 -4.10
C SER A 139 9.19 6.13 -4.00
N ILE A 140 9.72 5.76 -2.84
CA ILE A 140 11.16 5.53 -2.65
C ILE A 140 11.63 4.36 -3.52
N THR A 141 10.87 3.26 -3.55
CA THR A 141 11.20 2.11 -4.41
C THR A 141 11.28 2.52 -5.87
N ALA A 142 10.28 3.28 -6.37
CA ALA A 142 10.30 3.78 -7.74
C ALA A 142 11.55 4.63 -8.02
N PHE A 143 11.92 5.51 -7.08
CA PHE A 143 13.13 6.34 -7.21
C PHE A 143 14.42 5.50 -7.28
N PHE A 144 14.56 4.47 -6.44
CA PHE A 144 15.69 3.55 -6.46
C PHE A 144 15.76 2.77 -7.77
N VAL A 145 14.62 2.29 -8.25
CA VAL A 145 14.55 1.50 -9.48
C VAL A 145 14.90 2.31 -10.72
N VAL A 146 14.40 3.54 -10.81
CA VAL A 146 14.70 4.42 -11.96
C VAL A 146 16.18 4.81 -11.99
N ASN A 147 16.78 5.08 -10.83
CA ASN A 147 18.17 5.54 -10.73
C ASN A 147 19.20 4.40 -10.63
N GLN A 148 18.76 3.15 -10.45
CA GLN A 148 19.63 1.96 -10.40
C GLN A 148 20.80 2.06 -9.39
N PHE A 149 20.54 2.61 -8.19
CA PHE A 149 21.59 2.82 -7.17
C PHE A 149 22.20 1.52 -6.63
N LEU A 150 21.45 0.42 -6.70
CA LEU A 150 21.80 -0.87 -6.13
C LEU A 150 21.63 -1.97 -7.19
N PRO A 151 22.16 -3.19 -6.97
CA PRO A 151 21.83 -4.33 -7.80
C PRO A 151 20.33 -4.55 -7.93
N TYR A 152 19.86 -5.05 -9.07
CA TYR A 152 18.46 -5.12 -9.48
C TYR A 152 17.47 -5.47 -8.36
N LEU A 153 17.62 -6.63 -7.69
CA LEU A 153 16.71 -7.06 -6.64
C LEU A 153 16.67 -6.12 -5.42
N PHE A 154 17.81 -5.52 -5.08
CA PHE A 154 17.89 -4.63 -3.91
C PHE A 154 17.18 -3.30 -4.14
N ASN A 155 17.18 -2.76 -5.37
CA ASN A 155 16.39 -1.56 -5.70
C ASN A 155 14.91 -1.78 -5.43
N TRP A 156 14.41 -2.99 -5.67
CA TRP A 156 13.00 -3.33 -5.50
C TRP A 156 12.60 -3.68 -4.07
N LEU A 157 13.39 -4.48 -3.39
CA LEU A 157 13.01 -5.10 -2.13
C LEU A 157 13.48 -4.32 -0.90
N LEU A 158 14.66 -3.69 -0.95
CA LEU A 158 15.28 -3.06 0.21
C LEU A 158 14.42 -1.93 0.81
N PRO A 159 13.85 -0.98 0.01
CA PRO A 159 12.98 0.06 0.56
C PRO A 159 11.74 -0.53 1.27
N GLY A 160 11.19 -1.63 0.73
CA GLY A 160 10.07 -2.36 1.33
C GLY A 160 10.42 -2.98 2.68
N VAL A 161 11.58 -3.61 2.78
CA VAL A 161 12.07 -4.22 4.05
C VAL A 161 12.28 -3.14 5.11
N ILE A 162 13.05 -2.09 4.79
CA ILE A 162 13.34 -0.98 5.72
C ILE A 162 12.03 -0.31 6.15
N GLY A 163 11.15 0.00 5.20
CA GLY A 163 9.87 0.63 5.48
C GLY A 163 8.94 -0.24 6.32
N SER A 164 8.94 -1.56 6.12
CA SER A 164 8.15 -2.50 6.94
C SER A 164 8.63 -2.54 8.39
N ILE A 165 9.94 -2.49 8.63
CA ILE A 165 10.53 -2.36 9.97
C ILE A 165 10.07 -1.05 10.61
N TYR A 166 10.14 0.07 9.89
CA TYR A 166 9.71 1.38 10.35
C TYR A 166 8.22 1.41 10.72
N ILE A 167 7.34 0.87 9.87
CA ILE A 167 5.89 0.76 10.14
C ILE A 167 5.66 -0.05 11.41
N THR A 168 6.33 -1.21 11.54
CA THR A 168 6.20 -2.10 12.69
C THR A 168 6.61 -1.41 13.99
N TYR A 169 7.72 -0.69 13.97
CA TYR A 169 8.17 0.11 15.11
C TYR A 169 7.10 1.13 15.57
N TRP A 170 6.56 1.92 14.64
CA TRP A 170 5.56 2.92 14.97
C TRP A 170 4.24 2.34 15.44
N ILE A 171 3.79 1.23 14.85
CA ILE A 171 2.57 0.52 15.30
C ILE A 171 2.75 -0.03 16.71
N LYS A 172 3.92 -0.63 17.05
CA LYS A 172 4.23 -1.09 18.40
C LYS A 172 4.23 0.07 19.40
N LYS A 173 4.84 1.21 19.06
CA LYS A 173 4.86 2.41 19.89
C LYS A 173 3.46 2.96 20.18
N LEU A 174 2.57 2.96 19.18
CA LEU A 174 1.17 3.36 19.36
C LEU A 174 0.39 2.40 20.29
N ASN A 175 0.62 1.09 20.16
CA ASN A 175 -0.01 0.10 21.03
C ASN A 175 0.39 0.30 22.48
N ARG A 176 1.69 0.53 22.74
CA ARG A 176 2.22 0.75 24.10
C ARG A 176 1.61 1.99 24.76
N LYS A 177 1.46 3.09 24.01
CA LYS A 177 0.81 4.31 24.53
C LYS A 177 -0.66 4.07 24.91
N LYS A 178 -1.39 3.27 24.12
CA LYS A 178 -2.79 2.92 24.42
C LYS A 178 -2.91 2.04 25.67
N SER A 179 -2.00 1.08 25.86
CA SER A 179 -1.98 0.21 27.04
C SER A 179 -1.76 1.02 28.31
N VAL A 180 -0.75 1.89 28.33
CA VAL A 180 -0.45 2.74 29.50
C VAL A 180 -1.61 3.67 29.84
N ALA A 181 -2.25 4.28 28.86
CA ALA A 181 -3.43 5.13 29.09
C ALA A 181 -4.57 4.34 29.73
N ASN A 182 -4.87 3.12 29.25
CA ASN A 182 -5.93 2.29 29.84
C ASN A 182 -5.63 1.83 31.27
N THR A 183 -4.36 1.66 31.64
CA THR A 183 -3.95 1.25 33.00
C THR A 183 -4.03 2.43 34.00
N LEU A 184 -3.98 3.68 33.53
CA LEU A 184 -4.07 4.86 34.38
C LEU A 184 -5.50 5.32 34.65
N TYR A 185 -6.49 4.80 33.91
CA TYR A 185 -7.91 5.17 34.03
C TYR A 185 -8.81 4.02 34.54
N ASN A 186 -8.24 2.87 34.90
CA ASN A 186 -8.87 1.76 35.62
C ASN A 186 -8.29 1.68 37.02
#